data_58ef19edd59afae671d8a05d08520941
#
_entry.id   58ef19edd59afae671d8a05d08520941
#
_cell.length_a   1.000
_cell.length_b   1.000
_cell.length_c   1.000
_cell.angle_alpha   90.00
_cell.angle_beta   90.00
_cell.angle_gamma   90.00
#
_symmetry.space_group_name_H-M   'P 1'
#
loop_
_entity.id
_entity.type
_entity.pdbx_description
1 polymer ?
#
loop_
_entity_poly.entity_id
_entity_poly.type
_entity_poly.pdbx_seq_one_letter_code
_entity_poly.pdbx_strand_id
1 'polypeptide(L)'
;MERVTTFLHNGSIGDTWAAIPAINTYYKKYGKKAVLYLKNGQKAFYYKGAVHPTFNDAGENVMLNGKMIEMMIPLLRAQESILDAKVWNNEKIHIDLNMFRETNVGMPSFCISRWQFYTWPDLACDLSKVWLTVPDNDKDLAKGKIIVTRSERYNNPNISYKFLSNYENDVLFVGTELEYHIFRLRNGLDIPRLVVNDFLELAQALKQCKFHISNQTQAFQLSQGLKIPRIVELCEFAPNVIPYGENAFDFFA
;
A
#
# COMPACT_ATOMS: atom_id res chain seq x y z
N MET A 1 -22.70 -21.57 11.04
CA MET A 1 -21.27 -21.17 11.14
C MET A 1 -20.88 -20.48 9.83
N GLU A 2 -20.37 -19.27 9.93
CA GLU A 2 -19.84 -18.54 8.78
C GLU A 2 -18.65 -19.33 8.19
N ARG A 3 -18.67 -19.62 6.89
CA ARG A 3 -17.59 -20.38 6.25
C ARG A 3 -16.40 -19.45 6.05
N VAL A 4 -15.33 -19.64 6.80
CA VAL A 4 -14.11 -18.85 6.74
C VAL A 4 -12.96 -19.60 6.08
N THR A 5 -12.03 -18.87 5.48
CA THR A 5 -10.75 -19.39 4.98
C THR A 5 -9.61 -18.56 5.58
N THR A 6 -8.60 -19.22 6.08
CA THR A 6 -7.43 -18.54 6.66
C THR A 6 -6.37 -18.27 5.61
N PHE A 7 -5.90 -17.03 5.56
CA PHE A 7 -4.85 -16.55 4.67
C PHE A 7 -3.65 -16.09 5.48
N LEU A 8 -2.45 -16.26 4.95
CA LEU A 8 -1.21 -15.75 5.55
C LEU A 8 -0.53 -14.77 4.58
N HIS A 9 -0.06 -13.63 5.11
CA HIS A 9 0.83 -12.72 4.40
C HIS A 9 2.03 -12.33 5.28
N ASN A 10 3.25 -12.35 4.70
CA ASN A 10 4.50 -12.00 5.37
C ASN A 10 5.28 -10.86 4.69
N GLY A 11 4.72 -10.25 3.66
CA GLY A 11 5.32 -9.14 2.93
C GLY A 11 5.15 -7.79 3.64
N SER A 12 5.53 -6.73 2.95
CA SER A 12 5.36 -5.37 3.44
C SER A 12 3.88 -4.93 3.44
N ILE A 13 3.61 -3.74 3.97
CA ILE A 13 2.27 -3.13 3.95
C ILE A 13 1.74 -3.04 2.51
N GLY A 14 2.58 -2.55 1.57
CA GLY A 14 2.19 -2.42 0.17
C GLY A 14 1.87 -3.75 -0.50
N ASP A 15 2.63 -4.81 -0.18
CA ASP A 15 2.38 -6.17 -0.66
C ASP A 15 1.03 -6.69 -0.15
N THR A 16 0.70 -6.38 1.11
CA THR A 16 -0.58 -6.78 1.71
C THR A 16 -1.76 -6.11 1.01
N TRP A 17 -1.68 -4.79 0.76
CA TRP A 17 -2.73 -4.10 0.00
C TRP A 17 -2.87 -4.66 -1.41
N ALA A 18 -1.78 -4.95 -2.07
CA ALA A 18 -1.77 -5.54 -3.41
C ALA A 18 -2.40 -6.94 -3.48
N ALA A 19 -2.50 -7.67 -2.36
CA ALA A 19 -3.15 -8.97 -2.29
C ALA A 19 -4.68 -8.89 -2.10
N ILE A 20 -5.25 -7.74 -1.71
CA ILE A 20 -6.70 -7.58 -1.48
C ILE A 20 -7.55 -7.97 -2.70
N PRO A 21 -7.20 -7.64 -3.96
CA PRO A 21 -7.96 -8.07 -5.13
C PRO A 21 -8.15 -9.59 -5.21
N ALA A 22 -7.10 -10.36 -4.89
CA ALA A 22 -7.18 -11.82 -4.89
C ALA A 22 -8.12 -12.34 -3.77
N ILE A 23 -8.04 -11.77 -2.57
CA ILE A 23 -8.94 -12.09 -1.45
C ILE A 23 -10.39 -11.77 -1.81
N ASN A 24 -10.64 -10.61 -2.41
CA ASN A 24 -11.98 -10.20 -2.88
C ASN A 24 -12.52 -11.19 -3.92
N THR A 25 -11.69 -11.62 -4.88
CA THR A 25 -12.07 -12.58 -5.90
C THR A 25 -12.39 -13.94 -5.28
N TYR A 26 -11.58 -14.38 -4.31
CA TYR A 26 -11.84 -15.61 -3.55
C TYR A 26 -13.22 -15.56 -2.87
N TYR A 27 -13.51 -14.46 -2.18
CA TYR A 27 -14.80 -14.26 -1.52
C TYR A 27 -15.98 -14.31 -2.52
N LYS A 28 -15.86 -13.58 -3.63
CA LYS A 28 -16.89 -13.59 -4.69
C LYS A 28 -17.12 -14.99 -5.28
N LYS A 29 -16.06 -15.77 -5.46
CA LYS A 29 -16.11 -17.10 -6.09
C LYS A 29 -16.63 -18.18 -5.15
N TYR A 30 -16.24 -18.14 -3.87
CA TYR A 30 -16.48 -19.24 -2.93
C TYR A 30 -17.43 -18.89 -1.78
N GLY A 31 -17.83 -17.63 -1.62
CA GLY A 31 -18.70 -17.15 -0.54
C GLY A 31 -18.10 -17.31 0.86
N LYS A 32 -16.76 -17.39 0.97
CA LYS A 32 -16.05 -17.60 2.23
C LYS A 32 -15.21 -16.37 2.54
N LYS A 33 -15.45 -15.75 3.70
CA LYS A 33 -14.66 -14.61 4.16
C LYS A 33 -13.28 -15.05 4.61
N ALA A 34 -12.31 -14.15 4.48
CA ALA A 34 -10.94 -14.35 4.91
C ALA A 34 -10.77 -14.03 6.40
N VAL A 35 -10.01 -14.87 7.11
CA VAL A 35 -9.26 -14.44 8.29
C VAL A 35 -7.82 -14.26 7.83
N LEU A 36 -7.37 -13.00 7.77
CA LEU A 36 -6.05 -12.66 7.27
C LEU A 36 -5.04 -12.58 8.42
N TYR A 37 -4.09 -13.49 8.41
CA TYR A 37 -2.98 -13.49 9.34
C TYR A 37 -1.79 -12.73 8.75
N LEU A 38 -1.19 -11.84 9.55
CA LEU A 38 -0.02 -11.05 9.20
C LEU A 38 1.17 -11.51 10.05
N LYS A 39 2.28 -11.83 9.39
CA LYS A 39 3.48 -12.30 10.10
C LYS A 39 4.26 -11.11 10.65
N ASN A 40 4.29 -11.00 11.98
CA ASN A 40 5.12 -10.02 12.68
C ASN A 40 6.59 -10.44 12.68
N GLY A 41 7.50 -9.50 12.49
CA GLY A 41 8.94 -9.71 12.64
C GLY A 41 9.59 -10.56 11.54
N GLN A 42 8.92 -10.78 10.40
CA GLN A 42 9.57 -11.42 9.27
C GLN A 42 10.77 -10.58 8.84
N LYS A 43 11.98 -11.17 8.84
CA LYS A 43 13.20 -10.50 8.37
C LYS A 43 12.97 -9.88 6.99
N ALA A 44 13.38 -8.62 6.83
CA ALA A 44 13.24 -7.91 5.57
C ALA A 44 14.16 -8.51 4.50
N PHE A 45 13.63 -8.62 3.28
CA PHE A 45 14.38 -9.05 2.12
C PHE A 45 14.07 -8.09 0.97
N TYR A 46 15.02 -7.19 0.75
CA TYR A 46 15.00 -6.20 -0.32
C TYR A 46 16.26 -6.33 -1.16
N TYR A 47 16.29 -5.65 -2.29
CA TYR A 47 17.51 -5.54 -3.08
C TYR A 47 18.62 -4.83 -2.29
N LYS A 48 19.86 -5.12 -2.64
CA LYS A 48 21.04 -4.51 -1.97
C LYS A 48 21.00 -2.98 -2.12
N GLY A 49 21.08 -2.27 -1.00
CA GLY A 49 21.04 -0.80 -0.95
C GLY A 49 19.64 -0.21 -0.72
N ALA A 50 18.58 -1.02 -0.69
CA ALA A 50 17.25 -0.52 -0.34
C ALA A 50 17.22 -0.04 1.11
N VAL A 51 16.75 1.18 1.32
CA VAL A 51 16.48 1.73 2.65
C VAL A 51 15.09 1.27 3.09
N HIS A 52 15.02 0.58 4.23
CA HIS A 52 13.76 0.15 4.81
C HIS A 52 13.73 0.49 6.30
N PRO A 53 12.91 1.46 6.71
CA PRO A 53 12.96 2.02 8.06
C PRO A 53 12.12 1.23 9.08
N THR A 54 11.68 0.01 8.75
CA THR A 54 10.89 -0.82 9.67
C THR A 54 11.79 -1.74 10.47
N PHE A 55 11.77 -1.58 11.79
CA PHE A 55 12.53 -2.37 12.72
C PHE A 55 11.60 -3.02 13.74
N ASN A 56 12.00 -4.20 14.25
CA ASN A 56 11.41 -4.79 15.45
C ASN A 56 12.05 -4.20 16.72
N ASP A 57 11.58 -4.62 17.88
CA ASP A 57 12.09 -4.13 19.18
C ASP A 57 13.55 -4.52 19.45
N ALA A 58 14.07 -5.53 18.74
CA ALA A 58 15.48 -5.92 18.79
C ALA A 58 16.38 -5.10 17.83
N GLY A 59 15.82 -4.14 17.08
CA GLY A 59 16.55 -3.33 16.11
C GLY A 59 16.85 -4.05 14.80
N GLU A 60 16.23 -5.19 14.54
CA GLU A 60 16.38 -5.92 13.28
C GLU A 60 15.41 -5.39 12.23
N ASN A 61 15.87 -5.33 10.99
CA ASN A 61 15.05 -4.86 9.87
C ASN A 61 14.04 -5.93 9.45
N VAL A 62 12.74 -5.57 9.51
CA VAL A 62 11.62 -6.49 9.28
C VAL A 62 10.63 -5.97 8.25
N MET A 63 9.85 -6.87 7.65
CA MET A 63 8.81 -6.53 6.67
C MET A 63 7.65 -5.78 7.34
N LEU A 64 7.16 -6.30 8.47
CA LEU A 64 6.13 -5.72 9.34
C LEU A 64 6.55 -5.85 10.79
N ASN A 65 6.25 -4.83 11.59
CA ASN A 65 6.29 -4.90 13.06
C ASN A 65 4.87 -4.83 13.64
N GLY A 66 4.74 -5.07 14.95
CA GLY A 66 3.45 -5.10 15.64
C GLY A 66 2.64 -3.81 15.43
N LYS A 67 3.27 -2.64 15.60
CA LYS A 67 2.63 -1.33 15.41
C LYS A 67 2.06 -1.17 14.00
N MET A 68 2.80 -1.56 12.98
CA MET A 68 2.31 -1.48 11.60
C MET A 68 1.10 -2.39 11.37
N ILE A 69 1.13 -3.62 11.93
CA ILE A 69 -0.02 -4.52 11.84
C ILE A 69 -1.24 -3.90 12.52
N GLU A 70 -1.09 -3.33 13.71
CA GLU A 70 -2.18 -2.62 14.40
C GLU A 70 -2.77 -1.49 13.55
N MET A 71 -1.93 -0.69 12.90
CA MET A 71 -2.39 0.37 11.99
C MET A 71 -3.11 -0.17 10.74
N MET A 72 -2.84 -1.40 10.30
CA MET A 72 -3.48 -2.02 9.13
C MET A 72 -4.87 -2.59 9.45
N ILE A 73 -5.07 -3.11 10.65
CA ILE A 73 -6.27 -3.86 11.04
C ILE A 73 -7.57 -3.09 10.78
N PRO A 74 -7.72 -1.79 11.09
CA PRO A 74 -8.98 -1.07 10.85
C PRO A 74 -9.41 -1.09 9.39
N LEU A 75 -8.49 -0.83 8.46
CA LEU A 75 -8.79 -0.84 7.02
C LEU A 75 -9.04 -2.26 6.49
N LEU A 76 -8.30 -3.26 6.97
CA LEU A 76 -8.51 -4.66 6.59
C LEU A 76 -9.89 -5.14 7.02
N ARG A 77 -10.33 -4.83 8.24
CA ARG A 77 -11.66 -5.19 8.74
C ARG A 77 -12.80 -4.44 8.04
N ALA A 78 -12.52 -3.31 7.41
CA ALA A 78 -13.49 -2.59 6.60
C ALA A 78 -13.80 -3.29 5.25
N GLN A 79 -12.99 -4.28 4.84
CA GLN A 79 -13.23 -5.01 3.60
C GLN A 79 -14.32 -6.09 3.80
N GLU A 80 -15.34 -6.11 2.95
CA GLU A 80 -16.42 -7.10 3.02
C GLU A 80 -15.91 -8.55 2.97
N SER A 81 -14.86 -8.79 2.20
CA SER A 81 -14.23 -10.10 2.00
C SER A 81 -13.41 -10.59 3.20
N ILE A 82 -13.12 -9.71 4.16
CA ILE A 82 -12.28 -10.00 5.33
C ILE A 82 -13.16 -9.99 6.59
N LEU A 83 -13.24 -11.12 7.26
CA LEU A 83 -13.94 -11.25 8.54
C LEU A 83 -13.10 -10.69 9.68
N ASP A 84 -11.79 -10.97 9.66
CA ASP A 84 -10.84 -10.53 10.69
C ASP A 84 -9.42 -10.45 10.13
N ALA A 85 -8.60 -9.59 10.74
CA ALA A 85 -7.16 -9.48 10.46
C ALA A 85 -6.40 -9.39 11.77
N LYS A 86 -5.32 -10.17 11.91
CA LYS A 86 -4.54 -10.26 13.15
C LYS A 86 -3.14 -10.81 12.94
N VAL A 87 -2.32 -10.70 13.97
CA VAL A 87 -0.98 -11.31 14.00
C VAL A 87 -1.10 -12.83 13.93
N TRP A 88 -0.22 -13.46 13.13
CA TRP A 88 -0.11 -14.91 13.04
C TRP A 88 0.69 -15.49 14.22
N ASN A 89 0.10 -16.48 14.90
CA ASN A 89 0.68 -17.20 16.02
C ASN A 89 0.68 -18.72 15.76
N ASN A 90 1.11 -19.13 14.58
CA ASN A 90 1.18 -20.53 14.11
C ASN A 90 -0.17 -21.19 13.88
N GLU A 91 -1.24 -20.41 13.64
CA GLU A 91 -2.53 -20.98 13.25
C GLU A 91 -2.42 -21.71 11.91
N LYS A 92 -3.31 -22.69 11.72
CA LYS A 92 -3.42 -23.43 10.47
C LYS A 92 -3.84 -22.48 9.34
N ILE A 93 -3.08 -22.48 8.26
CA ILE A 93 -3.31 -21.66 7.08
C ILE A 93 -3.85 -22.52 5.92
N HIS A 94 -4.87 -22.02 5.23
CA HIS A 94 -5.43 -22.65 4.04
C HIS A 94 -4.80 -22.11 2.76
N ILE A 95 -4.50 -20.79 2.70
CA ILE A 95 -3.91 -20.12 1.54
C ILE A 95 -2.76 -19.25 2.01
N ASP A 96 -1.56 -19.61 1.58
CA ASP A 96 -0.36 -18.80 1.80
C ASP A 96 -0.16 -17.84 0.62
N LEU A 97 -0.41 -16.55 0.85
CA LEU A 97 -0.25 -15.50 -0.15
C LEU A 97 1.23 -15.20 -0.47
N ASN A 98 2.18 -15.85 0.21
CA ASN A 98 3.60 -15.66 -0.05
C ASN A 98 4.14 -16.62 -1.11
N MET A 99 3.34 -17.60 -1.55
CA MET A 99 3.71 -18.59 -2.54
C MET A 99 4.18 -18.01 -3.89
N PHE A 100 3.82 -16.74 -4.19
CA PHE A 100 4.36 -16.08 -5.38
C PHE A 100 5.90 -15.98 -5.38
N ARG A 101 6.54 -16.02 -4.21
CA ARG A 101 8.00 -15.98 -4.06
C ARG A 101 8.68 -17.27 -4.49
N GLU A 102 7.93 -18.36 -4.57
CA GLU A 102 8.38 -19.66 -5.07
C GLU A 102 8.25 -19.79 -6.60
N THR A 103 7.70 -18.75 -7.25
CA THR A 103 7.58 -18.72 -8.71
C THR A 103 8.89 -18.25 -9.36
N ASN A 104 9.16 -18.72 -10.59
CA ASN A 104 10.32 -18.28 -11.37
C ASN A 104 10.07 -16.95 -12.10
N VAL A 105 9.43 -15.99 -11.42
CA VAL A 105 9.10 -14.68 -11.98
C VAL A 105 10.05 -13.63 -11.43
N GLY A 106 10.59 -12.77 -12.29
CA GLY A 106 11.46 -11.65 -11.89
C GLY A 106 10.68 -10.55 -11.17
N MET A 107 10.41 -10.76 -9.88
CA MET A 107 9.56 -9.89 -9.05
C MET A 107 9.85 -8.39 -9.14
N PRO A 108 11.11 -7.91 -9.20
CA PRO A 108 11.39 -6.48 -9.29
C PRO A 108 10.80 -5.76 -10.50
N SER A 109 10.60 -6.50 -11.59
CA SER A 109 10.12 -5.94 -12.87
C SER A 109 8.65 -6.26 -13.16
N PHE A 110 7.98 -7.02 -12.30
CA PHE A 110 6.58 -7.39 -12.47
C PHE A 110 5.68 -6.68 -11.48
N CYS A 111 4.52 -6.22 -11.95
CA CYS A 111 3.59 -5.47 -11.13
C CYS A 111 3.12 -6.27 -9.90
N ILE A 112 3.37 -5.70 -8.73
CA ILE A 112 3.04 -6.26 -7.42
C ILE A 112 1.56 -6.67 -7.31
N SER A 113 0.65 -5.90 -7.90
CA SER A 113 -0.78 -6.21 -7.87
C SER A 113 -1.16 -7.49 -8.63
N ARG A 114 -0.25 -8.03 -9.46
CA ARG A 114 -0.45 -9.28 -10.19
C ARG A 114 0.26 -10.47 -9.58
N TRP A 115 1.11 -10.30 -8.57
CA TRP A 115 1.89 -11.39 -8.02
C TRP A 115 1.04 -12.57 -7.55
N GLN A 116 -0.11 -12.28 -6.94
CA GLN A 116 -1.03 -13.33 -6.49
C GLN A 116 -1.62 -14.13 -7.65
N PHE A 117 -1.76 -13.53 -8.83
CA PHE A 117 -2.37 -14.18 -10.00
C PHE A 117 -1.43 -15.17 -10.68
N TYR A 118 -0.12 -15.05 -10.47
CA TYR A 118 0.85 -16.05 -10.98
C TYR A 118 0.77 -17.36 -10.21
N THR A 119 0.51 -17.30 -8.91
CA THR A 119 0.35 -18.48 -8.06
C THR A 119 -1.08 -19.02 -8.09
N TRP A 120 -2.04 -18.10 -8.12
CA TRP A 120 -3.47 -18.38 -8.04
C TRP A 120 -4.20 -17.77 -9.24
N PRO A 121 -4.05 -18.33 -10.47
CA PRO A 121 -4.68 -17.74 -11.68
C PRO A 121 -6.20 -17.62 -11.57
N ASP A 122 -6.82 -18.52 -10.83
CA ASP A 122 -8.26 -18.53 -10.52
C ASP A 122 -8.74 -17.31 -9.71
N LEU A 123 -7.81 -16.56 -9.10
CA LEU A 123 -8.08 -15.35 -8.33
C LEU A 123 -7.77 -14.09 -9.13
N ALA A 124 -7.42 -14.21 -10.41
CA ALA A 124 -7.20 -13.07 -11.28
C ALA A 124 -8.50 -12.25 -11.46
N CYS A 125 -8.34 -10.94 -11.48
CA CYS A 125 -9.45 -10.01 -11.66
C CYS A 125 -9.03 -8.77 -12.46
N ASP A 126 -10.02 -7.99 -12.86
CA ASP A 126 -9.80 -6.69 -13.51
C ASP A 126 -9.32 -5.65 -12.50
N LEU A 127 -8.01 -5.38 -12.50
CA LEU A 127 -7.38 -4.39 -11.64
C LEU A 127 -7.73 -2.94 -12.02
N SER A 128 -8.41 -2.69 -13.14
CA SER A 128 -8.90 -1.35 -13.51
C SER A 128 -10.09 -0.91 -12.67
N LYS A 129 -10.78 -1.83 -12.02
CA LYS A 129 -11.95 -1.56 -11.18
C LYS A 129 -11.56 -1.25 -9.74
N VAL A 130 -12.48 -0.59 -9.01
CA VAL A 130 -12.34 -0.37 -7.56
C VAL A 130 -12.30 -1.72 -6.84
N TRP A 131 -11.33 -1.89 -5.96
CA TRP A 131 -11.18 -3.10 -5.17
C TRP A 131 -10.95 -2.86 -3.67
N LEU A 132 -10.85 -1.60 -3.25
CA LEU A 132 -10.71 -1.21 -1.84
C LEU A 132 -11.98 -0.51 -1.37
N THR A 133 -12.59 -1.02 -0.31
CA THR A 133 -13.73 -0.40 0.38
C THR A 133 -13.24 0.49 1.51
N VAL A 134 -13.66 1.74 1.51
CA VAL A 134 -13.32 2.70 2.57
C VAL A 134 -14.59 3.40 3.03
N PRO A 135 -15.00 3.21 4.29
CA PRO A 135 -16.13 3.93 4.89
C PRO A 135 -15.93 5.44 4.82
N ASP A 136 -17.01 6.17 4.68
CA ASP A 136 -16.96 7.62 4.73
C ASP A 136 -16.53 8.10 6.13
N ASN A 137 -15.98 9.30 6.16
CA ASN A 137 -15.59 9.99 7.38
C ASN A 137 -16.20 11.39 7.34
N ASP A 138 -16.87 11.78 8.42
CA ASP A 138 -17.50 13.10 8.53
C ASP A 138 -16.48 14.24 8.72
N LYS A 139 -15.23 13.89 9.07
CA LYS A 139 -14.15 14.85 9.19
C LYS A 139 -13.64 15.26 7.81
N ASP A 140 -13.41 16.55 7.63
CA ASP A 140 -12.64 17.05 6.49
C ASP A 140 -11.16 16.80 6.74
N LEU A 141 -10.63 15.74 6.13
CA LEU A 141 -9.21 15.38 6.24
C LEU A 141 -8.37 16.01 5.13
N ALA A 142 -8.88 16.01 3.90
CA ALA A 142 -8.11 16.45 2.74
C ALA A 142 -9.01 16.84 1.55
N LYS A 143 -10.22 17.33 1.81
CA LYS A 143 -11.19 17.65 0.75
C LYS A 143 -10.63 18.68 -0.24
N GLY A 144 -10.58 18.29 -1.50
CA GLY A 144 -10.09 19.14 -2.58
C GLY A 144 -8.58 19.39 -2.58
N LYS A 145 -7.81 18.78 -1.66
CA LYS A 145 -6.36 18.92 -1.58
C LYS A 145 -5.62 17.91 -2.48
N ILE A 146 -4.38 18.22 -2.76
CA ILE A 146 -3.41 17.29 -3.37
C ILE A 146 -2.67 16.62 -2.21
N ILE A 147 -2.73 15.30 -2.12
CA ILE A 147 -1.92 14.55 -1.15
C ILE A 147 -0.63 14.11 -1.82
N VAL A 148 0.50 14.35 -1.15
CA VAL A 148 1.81 13.83 -1.54
C VAL A 148 2.28 12.82 -0.50
N THR A 149 2.66 11.62 -0.96
CA THR A 149 3.35 10.62 -0.13
C THR A 149 4.63 10.21 -0.85
N ARG A 150 5.77 10.40 -0.21
CA ARG A 150 7.06 10.04 -0.79
C ARG A 150 8.01 9.51 0.28
N SER A 151 8.33 8.24 0.18
CA SER A 151 9.33 7.61 1.04
C SER A 151 10.72 7.70 0.41
N GLU A 152 11.75 7.52 1.22
CA GLU A 152 13.13 7.45 0.75
C GLU A 152 13.47 6.11 0.07
N ARG A 153 12.57 5.14 0.12
CA ARG A 153 12.66 3.87 -0.59
C ARG A 153 11.91 3.96 -1.93
N TYR A 154 12.43 3.31 -2.97
CA TYR A 154 11.80 3.25 -4.30
C TYR A 154 11.51 4.64 -4.90
N ASN A 155 12.40 5.59 -4.68
CA ASN A 155 12.32 6.89 -5.34
C ASN A 155 13.17 6.93 -6.61
N ASN A 156 12.84 7.88 -7.49
CA ASN A 156 13.63 8.21 -8.66
C ASN A 156 14.33 9.56 -8.42
N PRO A 157 15.67 9.58 -8.32
CA PRO A 157 16.42 10.81 -8.01
C PRO A 157 16.32 11.88 -9.10
N ASN A 158 15.94 11.50 -10.33
CA ASN A 158 15.80 12.42 -11.45
C ASN A 158 14.48 13.21 -11.42
N ILE A 159 13.53 12.81 -10.56
CA ILE A 159 12.23 13.47 -10.44
C ILE A 159 12.27 14.53 -9.34
N SER A 160 11.98 15.78 -9.72
CA SER A 160 11.88 16.92 -8.80
C SER A 160 10.42 17.28 -8.56
N TYR A 161 10.08 17.53 -7.32
CA TYR A 161 8.74 17.98 -6.90
C TYR A 161 8.63 19.50 -6.74
N LYS A 162 9.63 20.26 -7.20
CA LYS A 162 9.63 21.74 -7.12
C LYS A 162 8.44 22.39 -7.82
N PHE A 163 7.84 21.71 -8.81
CA PHE A 163 6.62 22.19 -9.48
C PHE A 163 5.44 22.39 -8.53
N LEU A 164 5.45 21.75 -7.37
CA LEU A 164 4.42 21.91 -6.34
C LEU A 164 4.44 23.29 -5.68
N SER A 165 5.49 24.08 -5.84
CA SER A 165 5.53 25.46 -5.34
C SER A 165 4.38 26.32 -5.88
N ASN A 166 3.85 25.99 -7.05
CA ASN A 166 2.68 26.67 -7.62
C ASN A 166 1.35 26.28 -6.95
N TYR A 167 1.37 25.28 -6.05
CA TYR A 167 0.18 24.68 -5.43
C TYR A 167 0.32 24.53 -3.92
N GLU A 168 1.27 25.21 -3.26
CA GLU A 168 1.61 24.98 -1.83
C GLU A 168 0.39 25.06 -0.91
N ASN A 169 -0.55 25.99 -1.18
CA ASN A 169 -1.77 26.13 -0.39
C ASN A 169 -2.76 24.95 -0.54
N ASP A 170 -2.61 24.14 -1.57
CA ASP A 170 -3.49 23.01 -1.88
C ASP A 170 -2.83 21.65 -1.62
N VAL A 171 -1.56 21.64 -1.22
CA VAL A 171 -0.79 20.40 -1.02
C VAL A 171 -0.72 20.05 0.45
N LEU A 172 -0.91 18.76 0.75
CA LEU A 172 -0.66 18.14 2.05
C LEU A 172 0.36 17.00 1.87
N PHE A 173 1.37 16.95 2.73
CA PHE A 173 2.26 15.80 2.79
C PHE A 173 1.77 14.78 3.83
N VAL A 174 1.76 13.50 3.47
CA VAL A 174 1.50 12.40 4.41
C VAL A 174 2.69 11.43 4.40
N GLY A 175 3.26 11.18 5.55
CA GLY A 175 4.43 10.34 5.74
C GLY A 175 4.97 10.46 7.15
N THR A 176 6.10 9.81 7.43
CA THR A 176 6.83 9.99 8.69
C THR A 176 7.36 11.42 8.79
N GLU A 177 7.69 11.85 10.00
CA GLU A 177 8.28 13.18 10.23
C GLU A 177 9.60 13.35 9.47
N LEU A 178 10.43 12.31 9.47
CA LEU A 178 11.70 12.32 8.75
C LEU A 178 11.50 12.47 7.22
N GLU A 179 10.59 11.70 6.63
CA GLU A 179 10.25 11.80 5.21
C GLU A 179 9.73 13.19 4.84
N TYR A 180 8.89 13.77 5.70
CA TYR A 180 8.37 15.13 5.53
C TYR A 180 9.49 16.18 5.50
N HIS A 181 10.42 16.14 6.48
CA HIS A 181 11.54 17.07 6.53
C HIS A 181 12.47 16.92 5.32
N ILE A 182 12.82 15.69 4.95
CA ILE A 182 13.65 15.42 3.77
C ILE A 182 12.97 15.95 2.50
N PHE A 183 11.67 15.68 2.35
CA PHE A 183 10.91 16.11 1.18
C PHE A 183 10.88 17.64 1.04
N ARG A 184 10.57 18.36 2.13
CA ARG A 184 10.57 19.83 2.14
C ARG A 184 11.93 20.41 1.79
N LEU A 185 12.98 19.97 2.47
CA LEU A 185 14.35 20.47 2.25
C LEU A 185 14.83 20.23 0.82
N ARG A 186 14.60 19.03 0.30
CA ARG A 186 15.05 18.66 -1.07
C ARG A 186 14.36 19.48 -2.15
N ASN A 187 13.10 19.84 -1.94
CA ASN A 187 12.28 20.52 -2.96
C ASN A 187 12.07 22.02 -2.68
N GLY A 188 12.50 22.54 -1.54
CA GLY A 188 12.32 23.94 -1.17
C GLY A 188 10.84 24.32 -0.99
N LEU A 189 10.02 23.43 -0.44
CA LEU A 189 8.58 23.60 -0.29
C LEU A 189 8.20 23.89 1.16
N ASP A 190 7.20 24.78 1.36
CA ASP A 190 6.60 25.03 2.67
C ASP A 190 5.14 24.57 2.69
N ILE A 191 4.94 23.26 2.66
CA ILE A 191 3.64 22.61 2.67
C ILE A 191 3.33 21.98 4.04
N PRO A 192 2.07 21.93 4.48
CA PRO A 192 1.71 21.31 5.74
C PRO A 192 1.77 19.78 5.69
N ARG A 193 2.02 19.16 6.85
CA ARG A 193 1.95 17.72 7.05
C ARG A 193 0.59 17.33 7.63
N LEU A 194 -0.10 16.41 6.99
CA LEU A 194 -1.26 15.73 7.55
C LEU A 194 -0.78 14.49 8.33
N VAL A 195 -1.06 14.45 9.61
CA VAL A 195 -0.78 13.29 10.47
C VAL A 195 -2.03 12.41 10.50
N VAL A 196 -1.84 11.13 10.24
CA VAL A 196 -2.91 10.10 10.29
C VAL A 196 -2.57 9.07 11.37
N ASN A 197 -3.61 8.52 12.02
CA ASN A 197 -3.44 7.56 13.11
C ASN A 197 -3.23 6.13 12.61
N ASP A 198 -3.88 5.79 11.52
CA ASP A 198 -3.83 4.45 10.91
C ASP A 198 -4.07 4.49 9.39
N PHE A 199 -4.08 3.32 8.75
CA PHE A 199 -4.29 3.24 7.31
C PHE A 199 -5.75 3.41 6.88
N LEU A 200 -6.72 3.26 7.78
CA LEU A 200 -8.11 3.60 7.49
C LEU A 200 -8.26 5.11 7.35
N GLU A 201 -7.71 5.88 8.29
CA GLU A 201 -7.73 7.35 8.22
C GLU A 201 -6.95 7.87 7.00
N LEU A 202 -5.79 7.25 6.67
CA LEU A 202 -5.07 7.56 5.42
C LEU A 202 -5.93 7.31 4.19
N ALA A 203 -6.60 6.16 4.12
CA ALA A 203 -7.46 5.82 2.99
C ALA A 203 -8.68 6.75 2.88
N GLN A 204 -9.21 7.20 4.00
CA GLN A 204 -10.29 8.21 4.05
C GLN A 204 -9.81 9.58 3.57
N ALA A 205 -8.61 10.01 3.95
CA ALA A 205 -8.01 11.25 3.43
C ALA A 205 -7.77 11.16 1.91
N LEU A 206 -7.24 10.03 1.44
CA LEU A 206 -7.07 9.77 0.00
C LEU A 206 -8.40 9.77 -0.75
N LYS A 207 -9.47 9.19 -0.19
CA LYS A 207 -10.81 9.19 -0.79
C LYS A 207 -11.37 10.60 -0.98
N GLN A 208 -11.01 11.55 -0.11
CA GLN A 208 -11.46 12.94 -0.15
C GLN A 208 -10.58 13.85 -1.02
N CYS A 209 -9.33 13.46 -1.29
CA CYS A 209 -8.39 14.32 -1.99
C CYS A 209 -8.75 14.51 -3.46
N LYS A 210 -8.30 15.64 -4.03
CA LYS A 210 -8.45 15.95 -5.45
C LYS A 210 -7.52 15.10 -6.31
N PHE A 211 -6.28 14.88 -5.83
CA PHE A 211 -5.24 14.16 -6.55
C PHE A 211 -4.20 13.59 -5.58
N HIS A 212 -3.66 12.43 -5.88
CA HIS A 212 -2.59 11.80 -5.12
C HIS A 212 -1.30 11.69 -5.93
N ILE A 213 -0.20 12.19 -5.40
CA ILE A 213 1.14 12.08 -5.97
C ILE A 213 1.98 11.21 -5.02
N SER A 214 2.58 10.16 -5.54
CA SER A 214 3.33 9.22 -4.71
C SER A 214 4.49 8.59 -5.47
N ASN A 215 5.54 8.19 -4.76
CA ASN A 215 6.40 7.13 -5.29
C ASN A 215 5.78 5.75 -4.98
N GLN A 216 6.51 4.67 -5.23
CA GLN A 216 6.04 3.30 -5.04
C GLN A 216 5.86 2.93 -3.56
N THR A 217 4.99 3.68 -2.84
CA THR A 217 4.67 3.46 -1.44
C THR A 217 3.40 2.62 -1.25
N GLN A 218 3.16 2.22 -0.02
CA GLN A 218 1.91 1.58 0.38
C GLN A 218 0.68 2.49 0.15
N ALA A 219 0.83 3.82 0.29
CA ALA A 219 -0.25 4.78 0.05
C ALA A 219 -0.69 4.79 -1.42
N PHE A 220 0.25 4.56 -2.37
CA PHE A 220 -0.12 4.41 -3.77
C PHE A 220 -1.04 3.20 -3.99
N GLN A 221 -0.81 2.09 -3.30
CA GLN A 221 -1.71 0.92 -3.41
C GLN A 221 -3.12 1.24 -2.90
N LEU A 222 -3.26 2.08 -1.87
CA LEU A 222 -4.58 2.52 -1.39
C LEU A 222 -5.30 3.38 -2.45
N SER A 223 -4.62 4.39 -2.99
CA SER A 223 -5.21 5.22 -4.06
C SER A 223 -5.49 4.42 -5.34
N GLN A 224 -4.65 3.42 -5.63
CA GLN A 224 -4.86 2.46 -6.72
C GLN A 224 -6.12 1.61 -6.49
N GLY A 225 -6.39 1.20 -5.27
CA GLY A 225 -7.59 0.46 -4.90
C GLY A 225 -8.87 1.29 -4.95
N LEU A 226 -8.77 2.57 -4.58
CA LEU A 226 -9.86 3.54 -4.60
C LEU A 226 -10.16 4.12 -5.99
N LYS A 227 -9.22 4.02 -6.95
CA LYS A 227 -9.31 4.64 -8.30
C LYS A 227 -9.46 6.15 -8.30
N ILE A 228 -8.98 6.82 -7.27
CA ILE A 228 -8.89 8.28 -7.28
C ILE A 228 -7.84 8.76 -8.30
N PRO A 229 -7.89 10.02 -8.76
CA PRO A 229 -6.86 10.59 -9.63
C PRO A 229 -5.48 10.51 -8.96
N ARG A 230 -4.50 9.90 -9.63
CA ARG A 230 -3.20 9.58 -9.04
C ARG A 230 -2.09 9.51 -10.06
N ILE A 231 -0.88 9.82 -9.61
CA ILE A 231 0.36 9.63 -10.36
C ILE A 231 1.41 8.94 -9.50
N VAL A 232 2.17 8.03 -10.08
CA VAL A 232 3.26 7.33 -9.40
C VAL A 232 4.63 7.70 -9.97
N GLU A 233 5.56 8.03 -9.07
CA GLU A 233 6.99 8.08 -9.37
C GLU A 233 7.53 6.64 -9.39
N LEU A 234 7.99 6.18 -10.56
CA LEU A 234 8.55 4.85 -10.71
C LEU A 234 10.05 4.84 -10.39
N CYS A 235 10.46 3.87 -9.59
CA CYS A 235 11.86 3.59 -9.31
C CYS A 235 12.49 2.83 -10.47
N GLU A 236 13.63 3.31 -10.98
CA GLU A 236 14.33 2.70 -12.14
C GLU A 236 14.76 1.25 -11.87
N PHE A 237 15.19 0.94 -10.64
CA PHE A 237 15.73 -0.38 -10.29
C PHE A 237 14.66 -1.44 -10.03
N ALA A 238 13.44 -1.01 -9.69
CA ALA A 238 12.35 -1.92 -9.37
C ALA A 238 11.00 -1.29 -9.73
N PRO A 239 10.68 -1.11 -11.03
CA PRO A 239 9.43 -0.48 -11.48
C PRO A 239 8.25 -1.47 -11.36
N ASN A 240 7.98 -1.93 -10.15
CA ASN A 240 7.02 -3.01 -9.87
C ASN A 240 5.65 -2.54 -9.39
N VAL A 241 5.36 -1.25 -9.49
CA VAL A 241 4.06 -0.66 -9.14
C VAL A 241 3.50 0.08 -10.35
N ILE A 242 2.67 -0.59 -11.13
CA ILE A 242 2.07 -0.05 -12.36
C ILE A 242 0.67 0.50 -12.04
N PRO A 243 0.33 1.73 -12.47
CA PRO A 243 -1.01 2.27 -12.32
C PRO A 243 -2.00 1.58 -13.28
N TYR A 244 -3.24 1.36 -12.82
CA TYR A 244 -4.32 0.74 -13.59
C TYR A 244 -5.62 1.53 -13.51
N GLY A 245 -6.35 1.57 -14.62
CA GLY A 245 -7.67 2.18 -14.71
C GLY A 245 -7.60 3.66 -15.05
N GLU A 246 -8.75 4.33 -15.00
CA GLU A 246 -8.87 5.75 -15.33
C GLU A 246 -8.11 6.65 -14.35
N ASN A 247 -7.68 7.82 -14.82
CA ASN A 247 -6.97 8.84 -14.04
C ASN A 247 -5.74 8.30 -13.29
N ALA A 248 -5.09 7.31 -13.88
CA ALA A 248 -3.89 6.67 -13.38
C ALA A 248 -2.71 7.00 -14.28
N PHE A 249 -1.72 7.69 -13.73
CA PHE A 249 -0.57 8.19 -14.46
C PHE A 249 0.72 7.71 -13.80
N ASP A 250 1.80 7.71 -14.55
CA ASP A 250 3.15 7.59 -14.03
C ASP A 250 4.03 8.71 -14.57
N PHE A 251 5.11 8.99 -13.86
CA PHE A 251 6.22 9.76 -14.39
C PHE A 251 7.52 9.01 -14.12
N PHE A 252 8.21 8.77 -15.20
CA PHE A 252 9.46 8.05 -15.26
C PHE A 252 10.43 8.91 -16.06
N ALA A 253 11.52 9.34 -15.41
CA ALA A 253 12.51 10.21 -16.03
C ALA A 253 13.59 9.42 -16.76
#